data_ec5c2d00c4ad92ec417f09d6e4a1178a
#
_entry.id   ec5c2d00c4ad92ec417f09d6e4a1178a
#
_cell.length_a   1.000
_cell.length_b   1.000
_cell.length_c   1.000
_cell.angle_alpha   90.00
_cell.angle_beta   90.00
_cell.angle_gamma   90.00
#
_symmetry.space_group_name_H-M   'P 1'
#
loop_
_entity.id
_entity.type
_entity.pdbx_description
1 polymer ?
#
loop_
_entity_poly.entity_id
_entity_poly.type
_entity_poly.pdbx_seq_one_letter_code
_entity_poly.pdbx_strand_id
1 'polypeptide(L)'
;MLSKKKNILLSLSLAVVFISVVYIIVFLNLKPAQNQLVLVRDIDLEELDNREALNKYTGEKIVYNVRMGNVTLGKSVFNRLQPVELDGKMVNLMSFETRLARFSDKEKIYSAAGTFLPLKIEREISNWPFLEKISERYDQDKFTLTIIKTKGKVSEERVIRKDGPIHNSIILPFVLRDIPELAVGWSMAANLPGQKFEIKLSSLKTLKLPAGEFKAYHFESNPSKFEIWVSADERRIPLKIKGAGPLGYTLVMKEYKLGNNNGSMVDSR
;
A
#
# COMPACT_ATOMS: atom_id res chain seq x y z
N MET A 1 3.39 43.93 -11.23
CA MET A 1 2.74 42.80 -10.52
C MET A 1 2.65 41.48 -11.32
N LEU A 2 2.83 41.49 -12.63
CA LEU A 2 2.80 40.30 -13.51
C LEU A 2 4.10 39.45 -13.52
N SER A 3 5.26 40.02 -13.16
CA SER A 3 6.56 39.31 -13.17
C SER A 3 6.68 38.24 -12.07
N LYS A 4 6.14 38.48 -10.85
CA LYS A 4 6.22 37.53 -9.75
C LYS A 4 5.38 36.23 -9.96
N LYS A 5 4.24 36.35 -10.68
CA LYS A 5 3.41 35.16 -10.99
C LYS A 5 4.04 34.22 -12.02
N LYS A 6 4.81 34.78 -13.00
CA LYS A 6 5.54 33.97 -14.00
C LYS A 6 6.66 33.14 -13.36
N ASN A 7 7.38 33.72 -12.39
CA ASN A 7 8.47 33.01 -11.71
C ASN A 7 7.98 31.91 -10.77
N ILE A 8 6.80 32.04 -10.16
CA ILE A 8 6.20 31.00 -9.33
C ILE A 8 5.68 29.82 -10.18
N LEU A 9 5.10 30.09 -11.36
CA LEU A 9 4.70 29.01 -12.28
C LEU A 9 5.92 28.25 -12.86
N LEU A 10 7.00 28.96 -13.16
CA LEU A 10 8.23 28.35 -13.67
C LEU A 10 8.92 27.48 -12.59
N SER A 11 8.95 27.93 -11.33
CA SER A 11 9.54 27.18 -10.22
C SER A 11 8.73 25.93 -9.88
N LEU A 12 7.39 25.96 -10.00
CA LEU A 12 6.55 24.79 -9.82
C LEU A 12 6.70 23.76 -10.95
N SER A 13 6.89 24.23 -12.21
CA SER A 13 7.12 23.30 -13.33
C SER A 13 8.51 22.66 -13.28
N LEU A 14 9.55 23.40 -12.85
CA LEU A 14 10.87 22.82 -12.62
C LEU A 14 10.90 21.81 -11.48
N ALA A 15 10.15 22.05 -10.40
CA ALA A 15 10.05 21.11 -9.29
C ALA A 15 9.41 19.78 -9.72
N VAL A 16 8.38 19.82 -10.56
CA VAL A 16 7.71 18.60 -11.09
C VAL A 16 8.64 17.83 -12.04
N VAL A 17 9.40 18.52 -12.88
CA VAL A 17 10.40 17.87 -13.78
C VAL A 17 11.56 17.31 -12.97
N PHE A 18 12.04 18.01 -11.94
CA PHE A 18 13.13 17.55 -11.07
C PHE A 18 12.73 16.30 -10.27
N ILE A 19 11.48 16.24 -9.79
CA ILE A 19 10.92 15.07 -9.08
C ILE A 19 10.84 13.87 -10.03
N SER A 20 10.48 14.07 -11.29
CA SER A 20 10.44 12.99 -12.29
C SER A 20 11.85 12.46 -12.63
N VAL A 21 12.84 13.34 -12.72
CA VAL A 21 14.25 12.98 -13.01
C VAL A 21 14.91 12.29 -11.81
N VAL A 22 14.68 12.77 -10.59
CA VAL A 22 15.21 12.15 -9.37
C VAL A 22 14.60 10.75 -9.17
N TYR A 23 13.33 10.55 -9.53
CA TYR A 23 12.69 9.23 -9.51
C TYR A 23 13.37 8.24 -10.48
N ILE A 24 13.76 8.70 -11.66
CA ILE A 24 14.48 7.89 -12.66
C ILE A 24 15.92 7.59 -12.19
N ILE A 25 16.63 8.55 -11.60
CA ILE A 25 18.02 8.38 -11.15
C ILE A 25 18.12 7.48 -9.93
N VAL A 26 17.21 7.60 -8.95
CA VAL A 26 17.16 6.71 -7.78
C VAL A 26 16.79 5.29 -8.18
N PHE A 27 16.00 5.13 -9.24
CA PHE A 27 15.58 3.82 -9.75
C PHE A 27 16.68 3.08 -10.52
N LEU A 28 17.68 3.79 -11.08
CA LEU A 28 18.73 3.22 -11.92
C LEU A 28 20.05 2.88 -11.20
N ASN A 29 20.27 3.34 -9.96
CA ASN A 29 21.58 3.28 -9.29
C ASN A 29 21.70 2.32 -8.10
N LEU A 30 20.77 1.39 -7.87
CA LEU A 30 20.85 0.48 -6.72
C LEU A 30 21.49 -0.87 -7.11
N LYS A 31 22.73 -1.10 -6.69
CA LYS A 31 23.38 -2.43 -6.66
C LYS A 31 22.77 -3.28 -5.53
N PRO A 32 22.55 -4.59 -5.74
CA PRO A 32 21.99 -5.45 -4.70
C PRO A 32 23.04 -5.75 -3.62
N ALA A 33 22.67 -5.57 -2.36
CA ALA A 33 23.40 -6.11 -1.23
C ALA A 33 23.03 -7.59 -1.02
N GLN A 34 24.01 -8.49 -1.05
CA GLN A 34 23.83 -9.89 -0.68
C GLN A 34 23.86 -10.02 0.84
N ASN A 35 22.74 -10.39 1.45
CA ASN A 35 22.72 -10.96 2.79
C ASN A 35 21.68 -12.09 2.85
N GLN A 36 22.08 -13.21 3.43
CA GLN A 36 21.23 -14.38 3.65
C GLN A 36 20.09 -14.02 4.61
N LEU A 37 18.85 -14.16 4.13
CA LEU A 37 17.63 -13.98 4.90
C LEU A 37 17.01 -15.35 5.17
N VAL A 38 16.63 -15.57 6.42
CA VAL A 38 15.86 -16.73 6.85
C VAL A 38 14.52 -16.73 6.12
N LEU A 39 14.25 -17.78 5.35
CA LEU A 39 12.98 -18.02 4.66
C LEU A 39 11.87 -18.18 5.71
N VAL A 40 10.88 -17.31 5.64
CA VAL A 40 9.59 -17.54 6.29
C VAL A 40 8.94 -18.76 5.62
N ARG A 41 8.47 -19.70 6.44
CA ARG A 41 7.79 -20.94 6.04
C ARG A 41 6.91 -20.75 4.79
N ASP A 42 7.01 -21.72 3.88
CA ASP A 42 6.08 -21.89 2.76
C ASP A 42 4.65 -21.82 3.27
N ILE A 43 3.98 -20.72 2.92
CA ILE A 43 2.53 -20.62 3.11
C ILE A 43 1.95 -21.44 1.96
N ASP A 44 1.29 -22.53 2.31
CA ASP A 44 0.65 -23.41 1.37
C ASP A 44 -0.47 -22.65 0.63
N LEU A 45 -0.24 -22.42 -0.66
CA LEU A 45 -1.14 -21.62 -1.50
C LEU A 45 -2.47 -22.35 -1.81
N GLU A 46 -2.57 -23.63 -1.52
CA GLU A 46 -3.78 -24.45 -1.73
C GLU A 46 -4.90 -24.21 -0.68
N GLU A 47 -4.61 -23.62 0.49
CA GLU A 47 -5.63 -23.25 1.49
C GLU A 47 -6.47 -22.01 1.15
N LEU A 48 -6.36 -21.49 -0.04
CA LEU A 48 -6.83 -20.14 -0.42
C LEU A 48 -8.32 -19.99 -0.75
N ASP A 49 -9.14 -21.01 -0.61
CA ASP A 49 -10.61 -20.91 -0.77
C ASP A 49 -11.34 -20.67 0.57
N ASN A 50 -10.70 -19.96 1.48
CA ASN A 50 -11.30 -19.66 2.77
C ASN A 50 -12.23 -18.44 2.67
N ARG A 51 -13.53 -18.69 2.48
CA ARG A 51 -14.59 -17.66 2.45
C ARG A 51 -14.59 -16.77 3.70
N GLU A 52 -14.18 -17.30 4.84
CA GLU A 52 -14.09 -16.54 6.09
C GLU A 52 -12.98 -15.48 6.01
N ALA A 53 -11.79 -15.83 5.51
CA ALA A 53 -10.69 -14.89 5.30
C ALA A 53 -11.05 -13.78 4.29
N LEU A 54 -11.81 -14.14 3.24
CA LEU A 54 -12.31 -13.16 2.26
C LEU A 54 -13.26 -12.14 2.88
N ASN A 55 -14.10 -12.56 3.81
CA ASN A 55 -15.15 -11.71 4.37
C ASN A 55 -14.75 -10.97 5.65
N LYS A 56 -13.68 -11.39 6.32
CA LYS A 56 -13.23 -10.90 7.63
C LYS A 56 -13.24 -9.37 7.79
N TYR A 57 -12.89 -8.62 6.73
CA TYR A 57 -12.78 -7.16 6.75
C TYR A 57 -13.64 -6.46 5.68
N THR A 58 -14.56 -7.18 5.06
CA THR A 58 -15.43 -6.63 4.01
C THR A 58 -16.26 -5.47 4.53
N GLY A 59 -16.28 -4.36 3.79
CA GLY A 59 -16.96 -3.11 4.17
C GLY A 59 -16.12 -2.20 5.07
N GLU A 60 -14.91 -2.63 5.48
CA GLU A 60 -14.00 -1.76 6.25
C GLU A 60 -13.62 -0.51 5.45
N LYS A 61 -13.60 0.64 6.14
CA LYS A 61 -13.16 1.91 5.59
C LYS A 61 -12.22 2.61 6.55
N ILE A 62 -11.05 3.04 6.03
CA ILE A 62 -10.06 3.81 6.77
C ILE A 62 -9.83 5.13 6.04
N VAL A 63 -9.97 6.25 6.74
CA VAL A 63 -9.67 7.58 6.21
C VAL A 63 -8.40 8.09 6.85
N TYR A 64 -7.44 8.50 6.02
CA TYR A 64 -6.18 9.08 6.46
C TYR A 64 -6.08 10.56 6.07
N ASN A 65 -5.50 11.36 6.94
CA ASN A 65 -4.91 12.63 6.56
C ASN A 65 -3.55 12.36 5.89
N VAL A 66 -3.33 12.94 4.72
CA VAL A 66 -2.03 12.95 4.05
C VAL A 66 -1.26 14.16 4.54
N ARG A 67 -0.11 13.92 5.19
CA ARG A 67 0.70 14.97 5.84
C ARG A 67 2.13 15.01 5.30
N MET A 68 2.65 16.22 5.20
CA MET A 68 4.09 16.47 5.01
C MET A 68 4.55 17.35 6.19
N GLY A 69 5.35 16.75 7.08
CA GLY A 69 5.64 17.35 8.36
C GLY A 69 4.35 17.61 9.16
N ASN A 70 4.12 18.86 9.54
CA ASN A 70 2.92 19.28 10.28
C ASN A 70 1.76 19.73 9.40
N VAL A 71 1.94 19.82 8.08
CA VAL A 71 0.91 20.29 7.15
C VAL A 71 0.08 19.14 6.61
N THR A 72 -1.25 19.26 6.65
CA THR A 72 -2.16 18.33 5.99
C THR A 72 -2.37 18.79 4.55
N LEU A 73 -2.00 17.95 3.58
CA LEU A 73 -2.08 18.23 2.15
C LEU A 73 -3.38 17.76 1.52
N GLY A 74 -4.03 16.76 2.13
CA GLY A 74 -5.23 16.13 1.60
C GLY A 74 -5.64 14.90 2.40
N LYS A 75 -6.32 13.97 1.72
CA LYS A 75 -6.79 12.73 2.33
C LYS A 75 -6.54 11.53 1.46
N SER A 76 -6.39 10.37 2.10
CA SER A 76 -6.45 9.06 1.45
C SER A 76 -7.57 8.25 2.09
N VAL A 77 -8.24 7.45 1.27
CA VAL A 77 -9.33 6.56 1.71
C VAL A 77 -9.02 5.15 1.24
N PHE A 78 -8.97 4.23 2.18
CA PHE A 78 -8.93 2.79 1.93
C PHE A 78 -10.32 2.21 2.16
N ASN A 79 -10.77 1.34 1.25
CA ASN A 79 -11.99 0.56 1.43
C ASN A 79 -11.71 -0.91 1.11
N ARG A 80 -12.22 -1.80 1.96
CA ARG A 80 -12.34 -3.22 1.69
C ARG A 80 -13.69 -3.46 1.03
N LEU A 81 -13.68 -3.84 -0.23
CA LEU A 81 -14.88 -4.08 -1.02
C LEU A 81 -15.33 -5.55 -0.92
N GLN A 82 -16.48 -5.89 -1.48
CA GLN A 82 -16.91 -7.28 -1.62
C GLN A 82 -15.87 -8.07 -2.43
N PRO A 83 -15.57 -9.32 -2.05
CA PRO A 83 -14.75 -10.19 -2.87
C PRO A 83 -15.32 -10.32 -4.27
N VAL A 84 -14.45 -10.52 -5.24
CA VAL A 84 -14.82 -10.67 -6.66
C VAL A 84 -14.10 -11.87 -7.26
N GLU A 85 -14.65 -12.36 -8.37
CA GLU A 85 -13.97 -13.39 -9.15
C GLU A 85 -12.88 -12.76 -10.05
N LEU A 86 -11.69 -13.33 -10.03
CA LEU A 86 -10.57 -13.01 -10.91
C LEU A 86 -9.96 -14.32 -11.43
N ASP A 87 -9.98 -14.52 -12.74
CA ASP A 87 -9.41 -15.70 -13.39
C ASP A 87 -9.94 -17.04 -12.78
N GLY A 88 -11.25 -17.10 -12.45
CA GLY A 88 -11.93 -18.29 -11.89
C GLY A 88 -11.75 -18.49 -10.38
N LYS A 89 -11.10 -17.57 -9.67
CA LYS A 89 -10.89 -17.63 -8.22
C LYS A 89 -11.50 -16.42 -7.52
N MET A 90 -12.09 -16.65 -6.34
CA MET A 90 -12.56 -15.56 -5.47
C MET A 90 -11.34 -14.88 -4.82
N VAL A 91 -11.25 -13.56 -4.95
CA VAL A 91 -10.14 -12.75 -4.46
C VAL A 91 -10.64 -11.55 -3.66
N ASN A 92 -9.77 -11.03 -2.83
CA ASN A 92 -10.02 -9.79 -2.13
C ASN A 92 -9.97 -8.60 -3.10
N LEU A 93 -10.93 -7.70 -2.99
CA LEU A 93 -10.92 -6.42 -3.69
C LEU A 93 -10.80 -5.27 -2.70
N MET A 94 -9.84 -4.41 -2.94
CA MET A 94 -9.59 -3.20 -2.17
C MET A 94 -9.53 -1.99 -3.09
N SER A 95 -9.92 -0.83 -2.58
CA SER A 95 -9.66 0.44 -3.24
C SER A 95 -8.85 1.35 -2.33
N PHE A 96 -7.89 2.04 -2.90
CA PHE A 96 -7.13 3.09 -2.22
C PHE A 96 -7.16 4.35 -3.08
N GLU A 97 -7.68 5.44 -2.53
CA GLU A 97 -7.78 6.70 -3.23
C GLU A 97 -7.11 7.82 -2.44
N THR A 98 -6.13 8.48 -3.05
CA THR A 98 -5.45 9.66 -2.50
C THR A 98 -5.85 10.90 -3.30
N ARG A 99 -6.25 11.96 -2.60
CA ARG A 99 -6.60 13.27 -3.18
C ARG A 99 -5.81 14.38 -2.51
N LEU A 100 -5.02 15.12 -3.30
CA LEU A 100 -4.22 16.27 -2.90
C LEU A 100 -4.48 17.40 -3.90
N ALA A 101 -5.14 18.48 -3.49
CA ALA A 101 -5.40 19.63 -4.38
C ALA A 101 -5.84 19.21 -5.81
N ARG A 102 -4.93 19.30 -6.81
CA ARG A 102 -5.17 18.93 -8.21
C ARG A 102 -4.71 17.51 -8.56
N PHE A 103 -4.17 16.77 -7.61
CA PHE A 103 -3.68 15.41 -7.78
C PHE A 103 -4.68 14.41 -7.22
N SER A 104 -4.97 13.36 -7.97
CA SER A 104 -5.66 12.18 -7.47
C SER A 104 -4.98 10.91 -7.96
N ASP A 105 -4.95 9.90 -7.09
CA ASP A 105 -4.38 8.60 -7.33
C ASP A 105 -5.38 7.57 -6.83
N LYS A 106 -5.92 6.77 -7.74
CA LYS A 106 -6.95 5.75 -7.46
C LYS A 106 -6.42 4.39 -7.82
N GLU A 107 -6.47 3.49 -6.86
CA GLU A 107 -6.03 2.11 -7.06
C GLU A 107 -7.16 1.14 -6.73
N LYS A 108 -7.35 0.12 -7.59
CA LYS A 108 -8.08 -1.10 -7.31
C LYS A 108 -7.08 -2.23 -7.21
N ILE A 109 -7.08 -2.92 -6.08
CA ILE A 109 -6.10 -3.94 -5.74
C ILE A 109 -6.84 -5.26 -5.54
N TYR A 110 -6.49 -6.23 -6.34
CA TYR A 110 -6.95 -7.61 -6.26
C TYR A 110 -5.86 -8.42 -5.60
N SER A 111 -6.16 -9.08 -4.48
CA SER A 111 -5.17 -9.87 -3.75
C SER A 111 -5.70 -11.24 -3.38
N ALA A 112 -4.79 -12.19 -3.22
CA ALA A 112 -5.12 -13.53 -2.78
C ALA A 112 -5.79 -13.50 -1.40
N ALA A 113 -6.74 -14.39 -1.18
CA ALA A 113 -7.34 -14.60 0.13
C ALA A 113 -6.26 -15.00 1.16
N GLY A 114 -6.42 -14.60 2.41
CA GLY A 114 -5.55 -14.99 3.52
C GLY A 114 -4.15 -14.39 3.53
N THR A 115 -3.48 -14.22 2.37
CA THR A 115 -2.09 -13.75 2.31
C THR A 115 -1.95 -12.26 1.97
N PHE A 116 -2.97 -11.64 1.41
CA PHE A 116 -2.92 -10.29 0.84
C PHE A 116 -1.82 -10.09 -0.23
N LEU A 117 -1.29 -11.17 -0.81
CA LEU A 117 -0.38 -11.05 -1.95
C LEU A 117 -1.13 -10.48 -3.14
N PRO A 118 -0.61 -9.43 -3.81
CA PRO A 118 -1.27 -8.83 -4.96
C PRO A 118 -1.30 -9.81 -6.14
N LEU A 119 -2.43 -9.82 -6.86
CA LEU A 119 -2.61 -10.57 -8.11
C LEU A 119 -2.77 -9.63 -9.30
N LYS A 120 -3.50 -8.52 -9.10
CA LYS A 120 -3.71 -7.48 -10.11
C LYS A 120 -3.88 -6.14 -9.43
N ILE A 121 -3.37 -5.08 -10.05
CA ILE A 121 -3.63 -3.70 -9.64
C ILE A 121 -4.01 -2.89 -10.87
N GLU A 122 -5.07 -2.11 -10.74
CA GLU A 122 -5.49 -1.10 -11.71
C GLU A 122 -5.37 0.28 -11.03
N ARG A 123 -4.56 1.15 -11.60
CA ARG A 123 -4.26 2.46 -11.02
C ARG A 123 -4.50 3.56 -12.03
N GLU A 124 -5.11 4.64 -11.59
CA GLU A 124 -5.35 5.85 -12.35
C GLU A 124 -4.80 7.05 -11.59
N ILE A 125 -3.79 7.70 -12.18
CA ILE A 125 -3.16 8.91 -11.64
C ILE A 125 -3.59 10.09 -12.48
N SER A 126 -4.25 11.06 -11.86
CA SER A 126 -4.63 12.32 -12.48
C SER A 126 -3.88 13.48 -11.82
N ASN A 127 -3.12 14.21 -12.62
CA ASN A 127 -2.48 15.47 -12.26
C ASN A 127 -2.77 16.45 -13.40
N TRP A 128 -3.96 17.07 -13.29
CA TRP A 128 -4.52 17.87 -14.39
C TRP A 128 -3.46 18.78 -15.08
N PRO A 129 -3.34 18.74 -16.42
CA PRO A 129 -4.22 18.08 -17.41
C PRO A 129 -3.82 16.63 -17.74
N PHE A 130 -2.87 16.02 -17.05
CA PHE A 130 -2.32 14.71 -17.37
C PHE A 130 -3.09 13.58 -16.66
N LEU A 131 -3.34 12.52 -17.42
CA LEU A 131 -3.90 11.26 -16.95
C LEU A 131 -2.95 10.11 -17.31
N GLU A 132 -2.66 9.28 -16.33
CA GLU A 132 -1.84 8.08 -16.48
C GLU A 132 -2.60 6.88 -15.92
N LYS A 133 -2.63 5.78 -16.68
CA LYS A 133 -3.19 4.50 -16.25
C LYS A 133 -2.08 3.49 -16.14
N ILE A 134 -2.10 2.72 -15.06
CA ILE A 134 -1.14 1.66 -14.81
C ILE A 134 -1.93 0.38 -14.52
N SER A 135 -1.58 -0.70 -15.21
CA SER A 135 -2.05 -2.04 -14.94
C SER A 135 -0.87 -2.89 -14.50
N GLU A 136 -0.99 -3.53 -13.36
CA GLU A 136 0.00 -4.45 -12.82
C GLU A 136 -0.63 -5.85 -12.74
N ARG A 137 0.08 -6.87 -13.23
CA ARG A 137 -0.31 -8.28 -13.09
C ARG A 137 0.84 -9.04 -12.43
N TYR A 138 0.52 -9.72 -11.35
CA TYR A 138 1.46 -10.48 -10.52
C TYR A 138 1.24 -11.97 -10.76
N ASP A 139 2.30 -12.66 -11.20
CA ASP A 139 2.39 -14.12 -11.22
C ASP A 139 3.22 -14.51 -9.97
N GLN A 140 2.51 -14.89 -8.92
CA GLN A 140 3.17 -15.20 -7.62
C GLN A 140 3.87 -16.56 -7.64
N ASP A 141 3.53 -17.46 -8.57
CA ASP A 141 4.19 -18.75 -8.72
C ASP A 141 5.55 -18.59 -9.42
N LYS A 142 5.63 -17.69 -10.41
CA LYS A 142 6.87 -17.37 -11.14
C LYS A 142 7.60 -16.16 -10.57
N PHE A 143 7.07 -15.54 -9.52
CA PHE A 143 7.60 -14.31 -8.91
C PHE A 143 7.85 -13.20 -9.94
N THR A 144 6.88 -13.02 -10.84
CA THR A 144 6.98 -12.09 -11.95
C THR A 144 5.88 -11.04 -11.87
N LEU A 145 6.23 -9.78 -12.09
CA LEU A 145 5.33 -8.65 -12.17
C LEU A 145 5.43 -8.02 -13.56
N THR A 146 4.32 -7.98 -14.28
CA THR A 146 4.17 -7.23 -15.53
C THR A 146 3.46 -5.92 -15.24
N ILE A 147 4.06 -4.80 -15.64
CA ILE A 147 3.53 -3.45 -15.48
C ILE A 147 3.28 -2.87 -16.87
N ILE A 148 2.06 -2.46 -17.17
CA ILE A 148 1.70 -1.71 -18.36
C ILE A 148 1.30 -0.30 -17.93
N LYS A 149 2.03 0.69 -18.42
CA LYS A 149 1.82 2.10 -18.14
C LYS A 149 1.35 2.80 -19.41
N THR A 150 0.20 3.46 -19.36
CA THR A 150 -0.39 4.17 -20.50
C THR A 150 -0.54 5.65 -20.17
N LYS A 151 0.02 6.50 -21.04
CA LYS A 151 -0.09 7.97 -20.97
C LYS A 151 -0.49 8.51 -22.34
N GLY A 152 -1.72 8.98 -22.44
CA GLY A 152 -2.32 9.37 -23.73
C GLY A 152 -2.40 8.17 -24.68
N LYS A 153 -1.69 8.23 -25.80
CA LYS A 153 -1.62 7.16 -26.82
C LYS A 153 -0.38 6.25 -26.68
N VAL A 154 0.49 6.52 -25.72
CA VAL A 154 1.74 5.76 -25.51
C VAL A 154 1.54 4.75 -24.40
N SER A 155 1.90 3.50 -24.66
CA SER A 155 1.95 2.44 -23.64
C SER A 155 3.36 1.87 -23.57
N GLU A 156 3.82 1.67 -22.34
CA GLU A 156 5.11 1.04 -22.02
C GLU A 156 4.86 -0.20 -21.19
N GLU A 157 5.53 -1.29 -21.51
CA GLU A 157 5.50 -2.53 -20.75
C GLU A 157 6.84 -2.76 -20.06
N ARG A 158 6.78 -3.21 -18.80
CA ARG A 158 7.95 -3.61 -18.04
C ARG A 158 7.68 -4.88 -17.28
N VAL A 159 8.61 -5.84 -17.34
CA VAL A 159 8.57 -7.09 -16.58
C VAL A 159 9.65 -7.05 -15.50
N ILE A 160 9.26 -7.36 -14.25
CA ILE A 160 10.14 -7.46 -13.10
C ILE A 160 10.09 -8.91 -12.59
N ARG A 161 11.26 -9.50 -12.33
CA ARG A 161 11.38 -10.83 -11.71
C ARG A 161 12.04 -10.70 -10.36
N LYS A 162 11.61 -11.52 -9.39
CA LYS A 162 12.14 -11.57 -8.03
C LYS A 162 12.52 -13.01 -7.66
N ASP A 163 13.12 -13.16 -6.50
CA ASP A 163 13.53 -14.44 -5.90
C ASP A 163 12.50 -15.02 -4.93
N GLY A 164 11.29 -14.42 -4.87
CA GLY A 164 10.20 -14.83 -4.00
C GLY A 164 8.96 -13.98 -4.21
N PRO A 165 7.89 -14.21 -3.44
CA PRO A 165 6.61 -13.52 -3.58
C PRO A 165 6.76 -12.00 -3.63
N ILE A 166 6.04 -11.36 -4.56
CA ILE A 166 6.13 -9.92 -4.80
C ILE A 166 5.01 -9.21 -4.02
N HIS A 167 5.41 -8.33 -3.12
CA HIS A 167 4.50 -7.53 -2.31
C HIS A 167 4.20 -6.19 -2.98
N ASN A 168 3.11 -5.55 -2.53
CA ASN A 168 2.77 -4.18 -2.88
C ASN A 168 2.83 -3.29 -1.64
N SER A 169 3.40 -2.09 -1.76
CA SER A 169 3.62 -1.18 -0.63
C SER A 169 2.33 -0.67 0.02
N ILE A 170 1.23 -0.57 -0.74
CA ILE A 170 -0.05 -0.06 -0.23
C ILE A 170 -0.75 -1.09 0.64
N ILE A 171 -0.71 -2.37 0.25
CA ILE A 171 -1.35 -3.43 1.02
C ILE A 171 -0.43 -4.06 2.07
N LEU A 172 0.86 -3.73 2.07
CA LEU A 172 1.81 -4.26 3.04
C LEU A 172 1.39 -4.06 4.52
N PRO A 173 0.81 -2.92 4.95
CA PRO A 173 0.28 -2.76 6.30
C PRO A 173 -0.82 -3.76 6.65
N PHE A 174 -1.56 -4.25 5.64
CA PHE A 174 -2.62 -5.26 5.81
C PHE A 174 -2.04 -6.68 5.86
N VAL A 175 -0.92 -6.94 5.18
CA VAL A 175 -0.14 -8.19 5.36
C VAL A 175 0.33 -8.30 6.81
N LEU A 176 0.91 -7.23 7.37
CA LEU A 176 1.38 -7.19 8.76
C LEU A 176 0.24 -7.39 9.78
N ARG A 177 -0.98 -7.05 9.41
CA ARG A 177 -2.18 -7.16 10.24
C ARG A 177 -2.52 -8.61 10.61
N ASP A 178 -2.35 -9.54 9.68
CA ASP A 178 -2.78 -10.93 9.84
C ASP A 178 -1.67 -11.85 10.38
N ILE A 179 -0.49 -11.31 10.67
CA ILE A 179 0.60 -12.10 11.24
C ILE A 179 0.26 -12.48 12.69
N PRO A 180 0.21 -13.77 13.01
CA PRO A 180 -0.02 -14.21 14.38
C PRO A 180 1.17 -13.85 15.29
N GLU A 181 0.93 -13.81 16.59
CA GLU A 181 1.96 -13.78 17.65
C GLU A 181 3.09 -12.73 17.47
N LEU A 182 2.71 -11.49 17.11
CA LEU A 182 3.66 -10.40 16.94
C LEU A 182 4.37 -10.05 18.28
N ALA A 183 5.70 -10.14 18.28
CA ALA A 183 6.55 -9.73 19.39
C ALA A 183 7.67 -8.79 18.89
N VAL A 184 8.14 -7.90 19.76
CA VAL A 184 9.28 -7.03 19.44
C VAL A 184 10.48 -7.88 19.06
N GLY A 185 11.11 -7.54 17.94
CA GLY A 185 12.19 -8.32 17.32
C GLY A 185 11.74 -9.20 16.16
N TRP A 186 10.42 -9.46 16.00
CA TRP A 186 9.90 -10.14 14.82
C TRP A 186 10.29 -9.39 13.53
N SER A 187 10.62 -10.14 12.47
CA SER A 187 10.91 -9.54 11.16
C SER A 187 10.46 -10.44 10.01
N MET A 188 10.27 -9.83 8.84
CA MET A 188 10.00 -10.52 7.58
C MET A 188 10.72 -9.84 6.42
N ALA A 189 10.99 -10.60 5.37
CA ALA A 189 11.41 -10.06 4.07
C ALA A 189 10.19 -9.65 3.25
N ALA A 190 10.25 -8.48 2.61
CA ALA A 190 9.24 -8.01 1.66
C ALA A 190 9.91 -7.64 0.33
N ASN A 191 9.59 -8.38 -0.73
CA ASN A 191 10.02 -8.05 -2.08
C ASN A 191 9.05 -7.01 -2.67
N LEU A 192 9.40 -5.73 -2.63
CA LEU A 192 8.67 -4.71 -3.39
C LEU A 192 9.22 -4.63 -4.82
N PRO A 193 8.45 -4.11 -5.81
CA PRO A 193 8.91 -4.03 -7.21
C PRO A 193 10.29 -3.39 -7.38
N GLY A 194 10.59 -2.33 -6.66
CA GLY A 194 11.86 -1.59 -6.73
C GLY A 194 13.01 -2.30 -6.03
N GLN A 195 12.79 -2.83 -4.83
CA GLN A 195 13.83 -3.46 -4.02
C GLN A 195 13.24 -4.37 -2.93
N LYS A 196 14.10 -5.19 -2.32
CA LYS A 196 13.80 -6.03 -1.15
C LYS A 196 14.02 -5.23 0.13
N PHE A 197 13.13 -5.44 1.09
CA PHE A 197 13.21 -4.86 2.43
C PHE A 197 13.16 -5.96 3.49
N GLU A 198 13.82 -5.73 4.59
CA GLU A 198 13.49 -6.36 5.86
C GLU A 198 12.55 -5.43 6.62
N ILE A 199 11.44 -5.96 7.11
CA ILE A 199 10.48 -5.24 7.95
C ILE A 199 10.56 -5.82 9.33
N LYS A 200 10.89 -5.00 10.32
CA LYS A 200 11.10 -5.42 11.70
C LYS A 200 10.13 -4.72 12.64
N LEU A 201 9.51 -5.46 13.53
CA LEU A 201 8.77 -4.92 14.68
C LEU A 201 9.78 -4.40 15.71
N SER A 202 10.00 -3.09 15.71
CA SER A 202 11.02 -2.44 16.53
C SER A 202 10.55 -2.12 17.95
N SER A 203 9.25 -1.82 18.10
CA SER A 203 8.71 -1.40 19.42
C SER A 203 7.19 -1.43 19.48
N LEU A 204 6.68 -1.38 20.72
CA LEU A 204 5.28 -1.14 21.03
C LEU A 204 5.18 0.26 21.64
N LYS A 205 4.38 1.16 21.02
CA LYS A 205 4.28 2.57 21.42
C LYS A 205 2.82 3.01 21.49
N THR A 206 2.55 4.00 22.33
CA THR A 206 1.26 4.70 22.32
C THR A 206 1.31 5.84 21.31
N LEU A 207 0.32 5.90 20.42
CA LEU A 207 0.14 6.94 19.41
C LEU A 207 -1.11 7.76 19.70
N LYS A 208 -0.95 9.09 19.65
CA LYS A 208 -2.07 10.04 19.64
C LYS A 208 -2.34 10.47 18.19
N LEU A 209 -3.53 10.14 17.70
CA LEU A 209 -3.97 10.40 16.33
C LEU A 209 -5.28 11.19 16.34
N PRO A 210 -5.70 11.82 15.24
CA PRO A 210 -7.02 12.44 15.15
C PRO A 210 -8.18 11.51 15.48
N ALA A 211 -8.02 10.20 15.22
CA ALA A 211 -9.00 9.17 15.53
C ALA A 211 -9.01 8.69 16.98
N GLY A 212 -8.07 9.15 17.83
CA GLY A 212 -7.93 8.75 19.23
C GLY A 212 -6.52 8.32 19.63
N GLU A 213 -6.41 7.71 20.79
CA GLU A 213 -5.16 7.17 21.34
C GLU A 213 -5.14 5.64 21.18
N PHE A 214 -4.02 5.10 20.68
CA PHE A 214 -3.87 3.69 20.34
C PHE A 214 -2.52 3.16 20.84
N LYS A 215 -2.52 1.98 21.44
CA LYS A 215 -1.31 1.18 21.58
C LYS A 215 -1.01 0.56 20.23
N ALA A 216 0.23 0.67 19.72
CA ALA A 216 0.57 0.30 18.35
C ALA A 216 1.90 -0.44 18.25
N TYR A 217 1.92 -1.47 17.44
CA TYR A 217 3.12 -2.09 16.92
C TYR A 217 3.78 -1.14 15.93
N HIS A 218 5.08 -0.87 16.12
CA HIS A 218 5.87 -0.02 15.24
C HIS A 218 6.86 -0.85 14.44
N PHE A 219 6.64 -0.88 13.14
CA PHE A 219 7.50 -1.57 12.18
C PHE A 219 8.38 -0.56 11.45
N GLU A 220 9.65 -0.92 11.28
CA GLU A 220 10.65 -0.17 10.54
C GLU A 220 11.17 -1.00 9.37
N SER A 221 11.45 -0.34 8.25
CA SER A 221 12.05 -1.00 7.08
C SER A 221 13.56 -0.85 7.09
N ASN A 222 14.25 -1.91 6.64
CA ASN A 222 15.67 -1.88 6.32
C ASN A 222 15.86 -2.25 4.83
N PRO A 223 16.40 -1.36 3.96
CA PRO A 223 16.83 0.02 4.25
C PRO A 223 15.71 0.92 4.77
N SER A 224 16.06 1.91 5.59
CA SER A 224 15.13 2.85 6.21
C SER A 224 14.47 3.76 5.16
N LYS A 225 13.30 3.36 4.66
CA LYS A 225 12.51 4.09 3.66
C LYS A 225 11.10 4.38 4.14
N PHE A 226 10.53 3.50 4.95
CA PHE A 226 9.18 3.66 5.47
C PHE A 226 9.05 3.06 6.87
N GLU A 227 8.06 3.53 7.59
CA GLU A 227 7.67 3.04 8.90
C GLU A 227 6.15 2.82 8.91
N ILE A 228 5.69 1.75 9.58
CA ILE A 228 4.28 1.36 9.66
C ILE A 228 3.90 1.17 11.13
N TRP A 229 2.74 1.71 11.52
CA TRP A 229 2.14 1.49 12.83
C TRP A 229 0.79 0.80 12.66
N VAL A 230 0.63 -0.32 13.34
CA VAL A 230 -0.60 -1.12 13.37
C VAL A 230 -1.10 -1.18 14.80
N SER A 231 -2.40 -1.03 15.04
CA SER A 231 -2.94 -1.11 16.41
C SER A 231 -2.62 -2.46 17.06
N ALA A 232 -2.34 -2.45 18.36
CA ALA A 232 -1.99 -3.67 19.08
C ALA A 232 -3.22 -4.41 19.63
N ASP A 233 -4.43 -3.93 19.32
CA ASP A 233 -5.68 -4.63 19.61
C ASP A 233 -5.96 -5.73 18.55
N GLU A 234 -7.02 -6.51 18.75
CA GLU A 234 -7.42 -7.60 17.87
C GLU A 234 -7.73 -7.15 16.43
N ARG A 235 -8.15 -5.91 16.25
CA ARG A 235 -8.47 -5.34 14.93
C ARG A 235 -7.22 -5.08 14.10
N ARG A 236 -6.06 -4.83 14.73
CA ARG A 236 -4.77 -4.57 14.08
C ARG A 236 -4.87 -3.56 12.94
N ILE A 237 -5.53 -2.43 13.19
CA ILE A 237 -5.80 -1.40 12.18
C ILE A 237 -4.50 -0.71 11.79
N PRO A 238 -4.21 -0.52 10.47
CA PRO A 238 -3.10 0.34 10.04
C PRO A 238 -3.35 1.80 10.43
N LEU A 239 -2.63 2.27 11.44
CA LEU A 239 -2.85 3.57 12.08
C LEU A 239 -2.11 4.71 11.42
N LYS A 240 -0.85 4.45 11.05
CA LYS A 240 0.06 5.45 10.49
C LYS A 240 1.07 4.77 9.57
N ILE A 241 1.36 5.42 8.44
CA ILE A 241 2.37 4.97 7.47
C ILE A 241 3.21 6.18 7.12
N LYS A 242 4.52 6.15 7.41
CA LYS A 242 5.48 7.20 7.06
C LYS A 242 6.31 6.74 5.87
N GLY A 243 6.68 7.66 4.98
CA GLY A 243 7.39 7.35 3.74
C GLY A 243 6.49 6.85 2.63
N ALA A 244 5.15 7.05 2.75
CA ALA A 244 4.19 6.64 1.74
C ALA A 244 4.29 7.49 0.47
N GLY A 245 4.04 6.83 -0.66
CA GLY A 245 3.99 7.47 -1.98
C GLY A 245 5.32 8.07 -2.46
N PRO A 246 5.34 8.64 -3.67
CA PRO A 246 6.56 9.17 -4.30
C PRO A 246 7.20 10.33 -3.53
N LEU A 247 6.40 11.10 -2.80
CA LEU A 247 6.84 12.27 -2.04
C LEU A 247 7.21 11.95 -0.58
N GLY A 248 7.13 10.68 -0.16
CA GLY A 248 7.45 10.28 1.20
C GLY A 248 6.54 10.90 2.26
N TYR A 249 5.27 11.19 1.92
CA TYR A 249 4.30 11.73 2.87
C TYR A 249 3.95 10.73 3.98
N THR A 250 3.28 11.24 5.01
CA THR A 250 2.78 10.42 6.12
C THR A 250 1.25 10.33 6.03
N LEU A 251 0.74 9.10 6.04
CA LEU A 251 -0.67 8.80 6.25
C LEU A 251 -0.93 8.70 7.74
N VAL A 252 -1.90 9.43 8.25
CA VAL A 252 -2.28 9.45 9.67
C VAL A 252 -3.78 9.19 9.78
N MET A 253 -4.16 8.08 10.41
CA MET A 253 -5.58 7.71 10.51
C MET A 253 -6.39 8.81 11.21
N LYS A 254 -7.45 9.22 10.53
CA LYS A 254 -8.43 10.20 11.00
C LYS A 254 -9.74 9.54 11.41
N GLU A 255 -10.15 8.51 10.69
CA GLU A 255 -11.45 7.85 10.86
C GLU A 255 -11.32 6.37 10.49
N TYR A 256 -11.99 5.53 11.25
CA TYR A 256 -12.12 4.09 10.99
C TYR A 256 -13.60 3.69 11.10
N LYS A 257 -14.05 2.93 10.12
CA LYS A 257 -15.38 2.29 10.14
C LYS A 257 -15.22 0.81 9.84
N LEU A 258 -15.76 -0.01 10.73
CA LEU A 258 -15.90 -1.44 10.48
C LEU A 258 -16.99 -1.67 9.43
N GLY A 259 -16.82 -2.66 8.56
CA GLY A 259 -17.87 -3.09 7.66
C GLY A 259 -19.03 -3.69 8.46
N ASN A 260 -20.25 -3.39 8.04
CA ASN A 260 -21.42 -4.08 8.58
C ASN A 260 -21.43 -5.50 8.00
N ASN A 261 -21.02 -6.47 8.80
CA ASN A 261 -21.34 -7.86 8.53
C ASN A 261 -22.84 -8.08 8.82
N ASN A 262 -23.72 -7.56 7.96
CA ASN A 262 -25.12 -7.98 7.93
C ASN A 262 -25.19 -9.36 7.24
N GLY A 263 -24.73 -10.36 7.95
CA GLY A 263 -24.88 -11.76 7.60
C GLY A 263 -25.38 -12.52 8.82
N SER A 264 -26.72 -12.84 8.83
CA SER A 264 -27.44 -13.71 9.76
C SER A 264 -27.70 -13.21 11.19
N MET A 265 -28.69 -12.36 11.37
CA MET A 265 -29.63 -12.65 12.45
C MET A 265 -30.44 -13.88 12.03
N VAL A 266 -30.06 -15.05 12.49
CA VAL A 266 -30.97 -16.18 12.62
C VAL A 266 -31.87 -15.83 13.80
N ASP A 267 -33.11 -15.46 13.48
CA ASP A 267 -34.21 -15.23 14.41
C ASP A 267 -34.52 -16.60 15.07
N SER A 268 -34.03 -16.81 16.28
CA SER A 268 -34.45 -17.93 17.13
C SER A 268 -35.69 -17.46 17.94
N ARG A 269 -36.85 -17.72 17.40
CA ARG A 269 -38.07 -17.81 18.19
C ARG A 269 -38.19 -19.18 18.87
#